data_680a59bc7d88cab7aedd22fe714e67f9
#
_entry.id   680a59bc7d88cab7aedd22fe714e67f9
#
_cell.length_a   1.000
_cell.length_b   1.000
_cell.length_c   1.000
_cell.angle_alpha   90.00
_cell.angle_beta   90.00
_cell.angle_gamma   90.00
#
_symmetry.space_group_name_H-M   'P 1'
#
loop_
_entity.id
_entity.type
_entity.pdbx_description
1 polymer ?
#
loop_
_entity_poly.entity_id
_entity_poly.type
_entity_poly.pdbx_seq_one_letter_code
_entity_poly.pdbx_strand_id
1 'polypeptide(L)'
;MATFHFELVSPERLVFTGEVNQVDVPGEEGEFGVFAGHAPYVATLKPGMLKIYATSGAPQRIVVKGGFAEVGPTGLTVLAEQATPAEEFDPAMVAEAIKDAEEDIADAKSDVARDKARQRLEQMQTLCGVLEP
;
A
#
# COMPACT_ATOMS: atom_id res chain seq x y z
N MET A 1 7.27 18.25 18.78
CA MET A 1 7.09 18.32 17.33
C MET A 1 5.62 18.36 16.98
N ALA A 2 5.28 19.06 15.92
CA ALA A 2 3.89 19.14 15.47
C ALA A 2 3.44 17.80 14.91
N THR A 3 2.24 17.39 15.30
CA THR A 3 1.59 16.18 14.78
C THR A 3 0.38 16.56 13.95
N PHE A 4 -0.18 15.59 13.25
CA PHE A 4 -1.42 15.77 12.52
C PHE A 4 -2.27 14.50 12.64
N HIS A 5 -3.56 14.64 12.41
CA HIS A 5 -4.46 13.51 12.45
C HIS A 5 -4.34 12.68 11.17
N PHE A 6 -4.25 11.35 11.31
CA PHE A 6 -4.20 10.44 10.18
C PHE A 6 -5.27 9.36 10.31
N GLU A 7 -5.98 9.11 9.22
CA GLU A 7 -6.93 8.01 9.11
C GLU A 7 -6.62 7.19 7.87
N LEU A 8 -6.57 5.87 8.04
CA LEU A 8 -6.44 4.92 6.95
C LEU A 8 -7.67 4.02 6.98
N VAL A 9 -8.45 4.05 5.90
CA VAL A 9 -9.73 3.34 5.81
C VAL A 9 -9.72 2.42 4.60
N SER A 10 -10.20 1.19 4.78
CA SER A 10 -10.51 0.29 3.69
C SER A 10 -12.04 0.05 3.68
N PRO A 11 -12.61 -0.50 2.59
CA PRO A 11 -14.06 -0.75 2.56
C PRO A 11 -14.58 -1.60 3.71
N GLU A 12 -13.73 -2.44 4.27
CA GLU A 12 -14.15 -3.37 5.32
C GLU A 12 -14.00 -2.82 6.72
N ARG A 13 -13.05 -1.88 6.95
CA ARG A 13 -12.77 -1.42 8.30
C ARG A 13 -11.93 -0.14 8.31
N LEU A 14 -11.93 0.50 9.47
CA LEU A 14 -10.96 1.54 9.81
C LEU A 14 -9.66 0.82 10.22
N VAL A 15 -8.60 1.02 9.44
CA VAL A 15 -7.32 0.33 9.66
C VAL A 15 -6.45 1.05 10.67
N PHE A 16 -6.44 2.39 10.62
CA PHE A 16 -5.65 3.22 11.53
C PHE A 16 -6.35 4.56 11.75
N THR A 17 -6.30 5.06 12.96
CA THR A 17 -6.67 6.44 13.29
C THR A 17 -5.82 6.92 14.46
N GLY A 18 -5.34 8.14 14.39
CA GLY A 18 -4.55 8.72 15.48
C GLY A 18 -3.67 9.86 15.02
N GLU A 19 -2.94 10.43 15.99
CA GLU A 19 -1.96 11.49 15.75
C GLU A 19 -0.61 10.90 15.36
N VAL A 20 -0.02 11.44 14.31
CA VAL A 20 1.25 10.94 13.78
C VAL A 20 2.19 12.11 13.46
N ASN A 21 3.47 11.80 13.34
CA ASN A 21 4.50 12.79 12.97
C ASN A 21 4.66 12.88 11.45
N GLN A 22 4.51 11.77 10.76
CA GLN A 22 4.76 11.67 9.32
C GLN A 22 4.07 10.44 8.76
N VAL A 23 3.63 10.54 7.50
CA VAL A 23 3.17 9.38 6.73
C VAL A 23 3.84 9.44 5.36
N ASP A 24 4.47 8.35 4.95
CA ASP A 24 5.00 8.20 3.59
C ASP A 24 3.96 7.45 2.76
N VAL A 25 3.55 8.08 1.66
CA VAL A 25 2.42 7.62 0.84
C VAL A 25 2.90 7.20 -0.55
N PRO A 26 2.50 6.01 -1.04
CA PRO A 26 2.90 5.56 -2.39
C PRO A 26 1.96 6.14 -3.46
N GLY A 27 2.18 7.39 -3.85
CA GLY A 27 1.41 8.03 -4.91
C GLY A 27 1.78 7.51 -6.30
N GLU A 28 0.83 7.55 -7.24
CA GLU A 28 1.08 7.10 -8.62
C GLU A 28 2.19 7.90 -9.32
N GLU A 29 2.30 9.18 -9.00
CA GLU A 29 3.33 10.06 -9.57
C GLU A 29 4.64 10.03 -8.80
N GLY A 30 4.71 9.26 -7.72
CA GLY A 30 5.87 9.11 -6.87
C GLY A 30 5.50 9.09 -5.41
N GLU A 31 6.38 8.54 -4.60
CA GLU A 31 6.19 8.54 -3.16
C GLU A 31 6.32 9.96 -2.62
N PHE A 32 5.51 10.30 -1.62
CA PHE A 32 5.62 11.60 -0.96
C PHE A 32 5.40 11.45 0.54
N GLY A 33 6.07 12.30 1.30
CA GLY A 33 5.93 12.34 2.75
C GLY A 33 4.98 13.45 3.18
N VAL A 34 4.08 13.15 4.10
CA VAL A 34 3.15 14.12 4.68
C VAL A 34 3.58 14.44 6.10
N PHE A 35 3.73 15.73 6.39
CA PHE A 35 4.07 16.27 7.71
C PHE A 35 2.98 17.26 8.13
N ALA A 36 3.00 17.66 9.38
CA ALA A 36 2.08 18.70 9.86
C ALA A 36 2.25 19.97 9.01
N GLY A 37 1.12 20.58 8.63
CA GLY A 37 1.13 21.79 7.82
C GLY A 37 1.29 21.56 6.32
N HIS A 38 1.21 20.35 5.87
CA HIS A 38 1.26 20.05 4.42
C HIS A 38 0.12 20.74 3.69
N ALA A 39 0.44 21.31 2.51
CA ALA A 39 -0.58 21.97 1.68
C ALA A 39 -1.64 20.95 1.23
N PRO A 40 -2.88 21.41 1.00
CA PRO A 40 -3.92 20.51 0.51
C PRO A 40 -3.50 19.79 -0.79
N TYR A 41 -3.78 18.49 -0.84
CA TYR A 41 -3.34 17.68 -1.96
C TYR A 41 -4.17 16.41 -2.06
N VAL A 42 -4.45 15.97 -3.27
CA VAL A 42 -5.14 14.70 -3.53
C VAL A 42 -4.28 13.90 -4.50
N ALA A 43 -4.03 12.65 -4.16
CA ALA A 43 -3.21 11.76 -4.99
C ALA A 43 -3.86 10.38 -5.10
N THR A 44 -3.81 9.81 -6.29
CA THR A 44 -4.17 8.41 -6.49
C THR A 44 -3.00 7.52 -6.04
N LEU A 45 -3.31 6.39 -5.43
CA LEU A 45 -2.30 5.47 -4.92
C LEU A 45 -1.94 4.39 -5.94
N LYS A 46 -0.64 4.09 -6.01
CA LYS A 46 -0.18 2.86 -6.66
C LYS A 46 -0.05 1.76 -5.60
N PRO A 47 -0.04 0.48 -5.97
CA PRO A 47 0.29 -0.57 -5.03
C PRO A 47 1.67 -0.31 -4.43
N GLY A 48 1.76 -0.28 -3.11
CA GLY A 48 3.02 0.04 -2.45
C GLY A 48 2.93 -0.01 -0.95
N MET A 49 4.00 0.45 -0.30
CA MET A 49 4.13 0.47 1.15
C MET A 49 3.81 1.86 1.69
N LEU A 50 2.82 1.94 2.56
CA LEU A 50 2.52 3.12 3.33
C LEU A 50 3.21 2.98 4.68
N LYS A 51 3.97 4.02 5.09
CA LYS A 51 4.70 4.01 6.36
C LYS A 51 4.13 5.07 7.29
N ILE A 52 3.78 4.68 8.50
CA ILE A 52 3.19 5.55 9.51
C ILE A 52 4.19 5.75 10.64
N TYR A 53 4.61 6.99 10.82
CA TYR A 53 5.54 7.37 11.91
C TYR A 53 4.72 8.00 13.03
N ALA A 54 4.32 7.18 13.99
CA ALA A 54 3.58 7.63 15.15
C ALA A 54 4.50 8.41 16.10
N THR A 55 3.92 8.97 17.16
CA THR A 55 4.66 9.79 18.12
C THR A 55 5.68 9.00 18.93
N SER A 56 5.54 7.68 18.97
CA SER A 56 6.49 6.80 19.66
C SER A 56 6.50 5.42 19.00
N GLY A 57 7.59 4.70 19.18
CA GLY A 57 7.74 3.35 18.65
C GLY A 57 8.26 3.30 17.23
N ALA A 58 8.42 2.09 16.72
CA ALA A 58 8.88 1.86 15.35
C ALA A 58 7.78 2.22 14.34
N PRO A 59 8.14 2.64 13.13
CA PRO A 59 7.16 2.91 12.09
C PRO A 59 6.30 1.68 11.77
N GLN A 60 5.02 1.90 11.57
CA GLN A 60 4.13 0.86 11.07
C GLN A 60 4.18 0.83 9.56
N ARG A 61 4.22 -0.35 8.99
CA ARG A 61 4.29 -0.56 7.55
C ARG A 61 3.02 -1.28 7.10
N ILE A 62 2.30 -0.69 6.16
CA ILE A 62 1.04 -1.24 5.66
C ILE A 62 1.11 -1.28 4.14
N VAL A 63 0.87 -2.47 3.58
CA VAL A 63 0.78 -2.64 2.13
C VAL A 63 -0.60 -2.19 1.68
N VAL A 64 -0.66 -1.22 0.77
CA VAL A 64 -1.91 -0.71 0.23
C VAL A 64 -2.00 -1.02 -1.26
N LYS A 65 -3.21 -1.24 -1.74
CA LYS A 65 -3.50 -1.41 -3.16
C LYS A 65 -4.65 -0.50 -3.53
N GLY A 66 -4.43 0.34 -4.50
CA GLY A 66 -5.45 1.24 -5.04
C GLY A 66 -5.98 2.25 -4.04
N GLY A 67 -6.83 3.14 -4.50
CA GLY A 67 -7.43 4.16 -3.67
C GLY A 67 -6.77 5.52 -3.86
N PHE A 68 -6.96 6.40 -2.88
CA PHE A 68 -6.40 7.75 -2.94
C PHE A 68 -6.11 8.29 -1.56
N ALA A 69 -5.25 9.32 -1.53
CA ALA A 69 -4.90 10.06 -0.32
C ALA A 69 -5.35 11.51 -0.47
N GLU A 70 -5.90 12.06 0.59
CA GLU A 70 -6.35 13.45 0.63
C GLU A 70 -5.74 14.15 1.83
N VAL A 71 -4.97 15.22 1.58
CA VAL A 71 -4.44 16.10 2.64
C VAL A 71 -5.37 17.28 2.76
N GLY A 72 -5.92 17.48 3.95
CA GLY A 72 -6.80 18.59 4.27
C GLY A 72 -6.31 19.39 5.46
N PRO A 73 -7.10 20.39 5.89
CA PRO A 73 -6.69 21.28 6.99
C PRO A 73 -6.47 20.54 8.32
N THR A 74 -7.19 19.44 8.54
CA THR A 74 -7.15 18.71 9.81
C THR A 74 -6.19 17.51 9.78
N GLY A 75 -5.71 17.12 8.61
CA GLY A 75 -4.80 15.99 8.51
C GLY A 75 -4.90 15.25 7.20
N LEU A 76 -4.51 13.99 7.25
CA LEU A 76 -4.44 13.10 6.09
C LEU A 76 -5.48 11.99 6.21
N THR A 77 -6.21 11.75 5.13
CA THR A 77 -7.11 10.60 5.01
C THR A 77 -6.67 9.77 3.81
N VAL A 78 -6.47 8.48 4.02
CA VAL A 78 -6.17 7.53 2.95
C VAL A 78 -7.31 6.53 2.86
N LEU A 79 -7.90 6.44 1.66
CA LEU A 79 -8.93 5.45 1.35
C LEU A 79 -8.29 4.42 0.43
N ALA A 80 -7.97 3.25 0.97
CA ALA A 80 -7.31 2.18 0.22
C ALA A 80 -8.32 1.09 -0.13
N GLU A 81 -8.24 0.56 -1.33
CA GLU A 81 -9.07 -0.59 -1.72
C GLU A 81 -8.72 -1.81 -0.90
N GLN A 82 -7.44 -2.01 -0.62
CA GLN A 82 -6.94 -3.02 0.29
C GLN A 82 -5.81 -2.43 1.11
N ALA A 83 -5.78 -2.76 2.40
CA ALA A 83 -4.72 -2.34 3.31
C ALA A 83 -4.42 -3.49 4.26
N THR A 84 -3.19 -3.97 4.26
CA THR A 84 -2.77 -5.13 5.06
C THR A 84 -1.44 -4.81 5.73
N PRO A 85 -1.33 -4.97 7.06
CA PRO A 85 -0.04 -4.81 7.75
C PRO A 85 1.04 -5.69 7.12
N ALA A 86 2.25 -5.12 6.94
CA ALA A 86 3.33 -5.82 6.26
C ALA A 86 3.72 -7.12 6.97
N GLU A 87 3.61 -7.17 8.30
CA GLU A 87 3.93 -8.36 9.08
C GLU A 87 2.96 -9.53 8.87
N GLU A 88 1.80 -9.30 8.26
CA GLU A 88 0.86 -10.37 7.92
C GLU A 88 1.26 -11.11 6.63
N PHE A 89 2.24 -10.62 5.90
CA PHE A 89 2.74 -11.28 4.70
C PHE A 89 3.91 -12.18 5.03
N ASP A 90 3.82 -13.45 4.57
CA ASP A 90 4.92 -14.39 4.68
C ASP A 90 5.72 -14.33 3.37
N PRO A 91 7.02 -13.97 3.41
CA PRO A 91 7.84 -13.92 2.18
C PRO A 91 7.85 -15.24 1.40
N ALA A 92 7.80 -16.36 2.10
CA ALA A 92 7.77 -17.67 1.44
C ALA A 92 6.48 -17.88 0.66
N MET A 93 5.34 -17.44 1.21
CA MET A 93 4.05 -17.52 0.51
C MET A 93 4.00 -16.62 -0.72
N VAL A 94 4.58 -15.42 -0.63
CA VAL A 94 4.66 -14.50 -1.77
C VAL A 94 5.51 -15.11 -2.87
N ALA A 95 6.66 -15.68 -2.53
CA ALA A 95 7.54 -16.33 -3.51
C ALA A 95 6.84 -17.51 -4.18
N GLU A 96 6.09 -18.31 -3.43
CA GLU A 96 5.33 -19.43 -3.97
C GLU A 96 4.22 -18.94 -4.90
N ALA A 97 3.52 -17.85 -4.55
CA ALA A 97 2.48 -17.26 -5.40
C ALA A 97 3.06 -16.78 -6.73
N ILE A 98 4.27 -16.22 -6.73
CA ILE A 98 4.97 -15.81 -7.95
C ILE A 98 5.24 -17.04 -8.83
N LYS A 99 5.77 -18.10 -8.24
CA LYS A 99 6.04 -19.33 -8.95
C LYS A 99 4.79 -19.95 -9.57
N ASP A 100 3.70 -19.99 -8.79
CA ASP A 100 2.41 -20.51 -9.27
C ASP A 100 1.87 -19.68 -10.44
N ALA A 101 2.01 -18.35 -10.38
CA ALA A 101 1.59 -17.48 -11.47
C ALA A 101 2.41 -17.71 -12.74
N GLU A 102 3.72 -17.93 -12.60
CA GLU A 102 4.59 -18.26 -13.74
C GLU A 102 4.18 -19.59 -14.38
N GLU A 103 3.88 -20.61 -13.58
CA GLU A 103 3.39 -21.89 -14.06
C GLU A 103 2.05 -21.74 -14.78
N ASP A 104 1.14 -20.93 -14.25
CA ASP A 104 -0.17 -20.65 -14.86
C ASP A 104 -0.03 -19.98 -16.22
N ILE A 105 0.96 -19.11 -16.40
CA ILE A 105 1.24 -18.50 -17.71
C ILE A 105 1.68 -19.59 -18.70
N ALA A 106 2.60 -20.46 -18.28
CA ALA A 106 3.10 -21.54 -19.13
C ALA A 106 2.02 -22.55 -19.53
N ASP A 107 1.08 -22.82 -18.61
CA ASP A 107 0.02 -23.78 -18.80
C ASP A 107 -1.28 -23.19 -19.38
N ALA A 108 -1.31 -21.89 -19.61
CA ALA A 108 -2.53 -21.21 -20.10
C ALA A 108 -2.92 -21.71 -21.50
N LYS A 109 -4.21 -22.07 -21.65
CA LYS A 109 -4.75 -22.62 -22.90
C LYS A 109 -5.51 -21.58 -23.71
N SER A 110 -5.59 -20.35 -23.24
CA SER A 110 -6.23 -19.24 -23.94
C SER A 110 -5.50 -17.95 -23.66
N ASP A 111 -5.70 -16.95 -24.53
CA ASP A 111 -5.10 -15.63 -24.35
C ASP A 111 -5.65 -14.94 -23.09
N VAL A 112 -6.95 -15.11 -22.81
CA VAL A 112 -7.58 -14.54 -21.62
C VAL A 112 -6.96 -15.12 -20.35
N ALA A 113 -6.78 -16.44 -20.28
CA ALA A 113 -6.17 -17.09 -19.13
C ALA A 113 -4.72 -16.67 -18.94
N ARG A 114 -3.98 -16.52 -20.04
CA ARG A 114 -2.59 -16.07 -20.00
C ARG A 114 -2.48 -14.63 -19.49
N ASP A 115 -3.35 -13.74 -19.96
CA ASP A 115 -3.36 -12.35 -19.53
C ASP A 115 -3.68 -12.22 -18.04
N LYS A 116 -4.64 -12.99 -17.55
CA LYS A 116 -4.98 -13.00 -16.11
C LYS A 116 -3.80 -13.48 -15.26
N ALA A 117 -3.11 -14.52 -15.72
CA ALA A 117 -1.94 -15.06 -15.01
C ALA A 117 -0.79 -14.04 -14.99
N ARG A 118 -0.58 -13.30 -16.10
CA ARG A 118 0.43 -12.24 -16.15
C ARG A 118 0.11 -11.11 -15.20
N GLN A 119 -1.14 -10.68 -15.13
CA GLN A 119 -1.55 -9.63 -14.19
C GLN A 119 -1.29 -10.06 -12.75
N ARG A 120 -1.61 -11.30 -12.42
CA ARG A 120 -1.35 -11.82 -11.08
C ARG A 120 0.15 -11.87 -10.79
N LEU A 121 0.96 -12.29 -11.76
CA LEU A 121 2.42 -12.30 -11.62
C LEU A 121 2.95 -10.90 -11.35
N GLU A 122 2.53 -9.90 -12.12
CA GLU A 122 2.95 -8.52 -11.93
C GLU A 122 2.58 -8.01 -10.55
N GLN A 123 1.37 -8.31 -10.06
CA GLN A 123 0.92 -7.91 -8.73
C GLN A 123 1.79 -8.56 -7.65
N MET A 124 2.12 -9.84 -7.79
CA MET A 124 2.94 -10.54 -6.80
C MET A 124 4.38 -10.08 -6.83
N GLN A 125 4.93 -9.77 -8.00
CA GLN A 125 6.28 -9.21 -8.11
C GLN A 125 6.36 -7.83 -7.50
N THR A 126 5.36 -6.99 -7.73
CA THR A 126 5.27 -5.67 -7.11
C THR A 126 5.21 -5.79 -5.59
N LEU A 127 4.38 -6.69 -5.08
CA LEU A 127 4.27 -6.95 -3.65
C LEU A 127 5.61 -7.43 -3.07
N CYS A 128 6.29 -8.34 -3.75
CA CYS A 128 7.60 -8.83 -3.31
C CYS A 128 8.61 -7.69 -3.19
N GLY A 129 8.67 -6.81 -4.20
CA GLY A 129 9.55 -5.65 -4.17
C GLY A 129 9.19 -4.66 -3.06
N VAL A 130 7.90 -4.48 -2.79
CA VAL A 130 7.42 -3.60 -1.72
C VAL A 130 7.79 -4.14 -0.33
N LEU A 131 7.76 -5.45 -0.14
CA LEU A 131 8.05 -6.09 1.15
C LEU A 131 9.54 -6.20 1.46
N GLU A 132 10.40 -6.08 0.47
CA GLU A 132 11.86 -6.10 0.69
C GLU A 132 12.29 -4.83 1.43
N PRO A 133 13.23 -4.95 2.40
CA PRO A 133 13.72 -3.80 3.14
C PRO A 133 14.53 -2.83 2.30
#